data_94c914b5b5a0b51110bbbf0fc809669f
#
_entry.id   94c914b5b5a0b51110bbbf0fc809669f
#
_cell.length_a   1.000
_cell.length_b   1.000
_cell.length_c   1.000
_cell.angle_alpha   90.00
_cell.angle_beta   90.00
_cell.angle_gamma   90.00
#
_symmetry.space_group_name_H-M   'P 1'
#
loop_
_entity.id
_entity.type
_entity.pdbx_description
1 polymer ?
#
loop_
_entity_poly.entity_id
_entity_poly.type
_entity_poly.pdbx_seq_one_letter_code
_entity_poly.pdbx_strand_id
1 'polypeptide(L)'
;HGIGRRQRQMCIRDRIQTMEKCEGISTDNIDYFLPIIADAEAGFGGPLNVFELMKSMIEAGASGVHFEDQLSSEKKCGHLGGKVLVPTSNFEKILNTARLASDVLNVPTVIMARTDANAAKLLTSDIDERDKPFLTGERTSEGFFRITGGLDCAIARGIAYAKYADLIWCETDKPDINEAKRFADAIKKVYPEKMLAYNCSPSFNWKKHLDDSQIAN
;
A
#
# COMPACT_ATOMS: atom_id res chain seq x y z
N HIS A 1 -16.91 11.10 0.46
CA HIS A 1 -15.53 11.50 0.76
C HIS A 1 -14.72 11.97 -0.47
N GLY A 2 -15.04 11.55 -1.69
CA GLY A 2 -14.27 11.87 -2.88
C GLY A 2 -14.49 13.27 -3.46
N ILE A 3 -15.72 13.79 -3.40
CA ILE A 3 -16.01 15.18 -3.79
C ILE A 3 -15.18 16.14 -2.92
N GLY A 4 -15.05 15.85 -1.63
CA GLY A 4 -14.25 16.66 -0.71
C GLY A 4 -12.75 16.71 -1.03
N ARG A 5 -12.14 15.68 -1.64
CA ARG A 5 -10.72 15.69 -2.03
C ARG A 5 -10.46 16.52 -3.29
N ARG A 6 -11.24 16.33 -4.35
CA ARG A 6 -11.17 17.20 -5.55
C ARG A 6 -11.42 18.67 -5.19
N GLN A 7 -12.44 18.92 -4.39
CA GLN A 7 -12.76 20.27 -3.94
C GLN A 7 -11.65 20.86 -3.07
N ARG A 8 -11.03 20.05 -2.21
CA ARG A 8 -9.90 20.47 -1.38
C ARG A 8 -8.64 20.76 -2.22
N GLN A 9 -8.34 19.92 -3.23
CA GLN A 9 -7.25 20.18 -4.17
C GLN A 9 -7.50 21.43 -5.01
N MET A 10 -8.72 21.64 -5.51
CA MET A 10 -9.09 22.86 -6.21
C MET A 10 -8.91 24.09 -5.31
N CYS A 11 -9.39 24.03 -4.07
CA CYS A 11 -9.24 25.14 -3.11
C CYS A 11 -7.77 25.42 -2.76
N ILE A 12 -6.95 24.39 -2.59
CA ILE A 12 -5.51 24.55 -2.34
C ILE A 12 -4.83 25.18 -3.54
N ARG A 13 -5.10 24.70 -4.75
CA ARG A 13 -4.58 25.29 -5.99
C ARG A 13 -4.97 26.75 -6.13
N ASP A 14 -6.26 27.06 -6.01
CA ASP A 14 -6.77 28.41 -6.18
C ASP A 14 -6.15 29.36 -5.15
N ARG A 15 -5.95 28.89 -3.91
CA ARG A 15 -5.30 29.66 -2.86
C ARG A 15 -3.83 29.92 -3.16
N ILE A 16 -3.09 28.89 -3.58
CA ILE A 16 -1.67 29.00 -3.94
C ILE A 16 -1.53 29.95 -5.12
N GLN A 17 -2.30 29.78 -6.20
CA GLN A 17 -2.26 30.64 -7.39
C GLN A 17 -2.59 32.09 -7.04
N THR A 18 -3.51 32.32 -6.11
CA THR A 18 -3.84 33.67 -5.64
C THR A 18 -2.68 34.30 -4.86
N MET A 19 -2.03 33.52 -3.97
CA MET A 19 -0.87 34.01 -3.21
C MET A 19 0.30 34.32 -4.14
N GLU A 20 0.61 33.41 -5.08
CA GLU A 20 1.69 33.59 -6.04
C GLU A 20 1.48 34.79 -6.96
N LYS A 21 0.23 35.04 -7.41
CA LYS A 21 -0.13 36.27 -8.15
C LYS A 21 0.08 37.51 -7.33
N CYS A 22 -0.25 37.49 -6.02
CA CYS A 22 -0.01 38.60 -5.12
C CYS A 22 1.48 38.88 -4.90
N GLU A 23 2.31 37.84 -4.96
CA GLU A 23 3.77 37.92 -4.80
C GLU A 23 4.51 38.15 -6.14
N GLY A 24 3.78 38.21 -7.27
CA GLY A 24 4.34 38.44 -8.60
C GLY A 24 5.11 37.22 -9.16
N ILE A 25 4.82 36.02 -8.65
CA ILE A 25 5.42 34.77 -9.12
C ILE A 25 4.56 34.21 -10.27
N SER A 26 5.20 33.83 -11.39
CA SER A 26 4.49 33.17 -12.49
C SER A 26 4.25 31.69 -12.15
N THR A 27 2.98 31.27 -12.19
CA THR A 27 2.54 29.89 -11.93
C THR A 27 2.11 29.17 -13.20
N ASP A 28 2.31 29.75 -14.37
CA ASP A 28 1.75 29.29 -15.64
C ASP A 28 2.25 27.88 -16.05
N ASN A 29 3.33 27.37 -15.44
CA ASN A 29 3.93 26.08 -15.72
C ASN A 29 3.77 25.05 -14.59
N ILE A 30 2.99 25.35 -13.54
CA ILE A 30 2.82 24.43 -12.41
C ILE A 30 1.46 23.74 -12.52
N ASP A 31 1.49 22.42 -12.72
CA ASP A 31 0.29 21.58 -12.63
C ASP A 31 0.06 21.14 -11.18
N TYR A 32 -0.96 21.68 -10.55
CA TYR A 32 -1.36 21.32 -9.18
C TYR A 32 -2.31 20.12 -9.11
N PHE A 33 -2.70 19.54 -10.26
CA PHE A 33 -3.56 18.35 -10.32
C PHE A 33 -2.75 17.07 -10.42
N LEU A 34 -1.86 16.85 -9.46
CA LEU A 34 -1.10 15.61 -9.38
C LEU A 34 -2.04 14.39 -9.19
N PRO A 35 -1.70 13.23 -9.78
CA PRO A 35 -2.43 11.99 -9.54
C PRO A 35 -2.53 11.67 -8.05
N ILE A 36 -3.71 11.21 -7.61
CA ILE A 36 -3.94 10.80 -6.22
C ILE A 36 -3.99 9.29 -6.16
N ILE A 37 -3.14 8.71 -5.33
CA ILE A 37 -3.28 7.32 -4.89
C ILE A 37 -4.00 7.34 -3.54
N ALA A 38 -5.21 6.76 -3.51
CA ALA A 38 -6.06 6.73 -2.34
C ALA A 38 -5.72 5.52 -1.45
N ASP A 39 -5.81 5.72 -0.14
CA ASP A 39 -5.67 4.66 0.85
C ASP A 39 -7.02 3.96 1.05
N ALA A 40 -7.11 2.69 0.69
CA ALA A 40 -8.27 1.83 0.91
C ALA A 40 -8.08 0.90 2.11
N GLU A 41 -6.98 1.06 2.84
CA GLU A 41 -6.64 0.20 3.99
C GLU A 41 -6.73 -1.30 3.61
N ALA A 42 -7.35 -2.13 4.45
CA ALA A 42 -7.60 -3.54 4.15
C ALA A 42 -8.95 -3.78 3.42
N GLY A 43 -9.54 -2.75 2.81
CA GLY A 43 -10.78 -2.85 2.03
C GLY A 43 -12.08 -2.77 2.84
N PHE A 44 -12.00 -2.54 4.14
CA PHE A 44 -13.15 -2.39 5.07
C PHE A 44 -14.11 -3.59 5.08
N GLY A 45 -13.63 -4.78 4.77
CA GLY A 45 -14.43 -6.00 4.78
C GLY A 45 -14.03 -7.01 3.72
N GLY A 46 -15.02 -7.76 3.22
CA GLY A 46 -14.81 -8.77 2.18
C GLY A 46 -14.85 -8.20 0.75
N PRO A 47 -14.81 -9.06 -0.28
CA PRO A 47 -14.79 -8.66 -1.69
C PRO A 47 -15.91 -7.68 -2.09
N LEU A 48 -17.13 -7.86 -1.60
CA LEU A 48 -18.25 -6.94 -1.92
C LEU A 48 -17.99 -5.51 -1.39
N ASN A 49 -17.44 -5.38 -0.18
CA ASN A 49 -17.05 -4.08 0.37
C ASN A 49 -15.96 -3.43 -0.48
N VAL A 50 -14.97 -4.22 -0.89
CA VAL A 50 -13.86 -3.74 -1.75
C VAL A 50 -14.38 -3.27 -3.11
N PHE A 51 -15.32 -4.00 -3.72
CA PHE A 51 -15.91 -3.60 -5.00
C PHE A 51 -16.59 -2.22 -4.91
N GLU A 52 -17.45 -2.03 -3.93
CA GLU A 52 -18.16 -0.75 -3.73
C GLU A 52 -17.22 0.38 -3.29
N LEU A 53 -16.23 0.08 -2.44
CA LEU A 53 -15.20 1.03 -2.04
C LEU A 53 -14.39 1.51 -3.26
N MET A 54 -13.92 0.56 -4.08
CA MET A 54 -13.14 0.86 -5.28
C MET A 54 -13.93 1.71 -6.27
N LYS A 55 -15.20 1.38 -6.52
CA LYS A 55 -16.11 2.21 -7.32
C LYS A 55 -16.18 3.64 -6.78
N SER A 56 -16.44 3.79 -5.50
CA SER A 56 -16.57 5.11 -4.85
C SER A 56 -15.27 5.92 -4.96
N MET A 57 -14.11 5.27 -4.86
CA MET A 57 -12.81 5.93 -5.02
C MET A 57 -12.56 6.37 -6.47
N ILE A 58 -12.91 5.54 -7.44
CA ILE A 58 -12.83 5.86 -8.86
C ILE A 58 -13.75 7.05 -9.20
N GLU A 59 -15.01 6.99 -8.80
CA GLU A 59 -15.99 8.07 -8.99
C GLU A 59 -15.53 9.37 -8.32
N ALA A 60 -14.80 9.25 -7.22
CA ALA A 60 -14.17 10.36 -6.53
C ALA A 60 -12.93 10.92 -7.25
N GLY A 61 -12.46 10.27 -8.32
CA GLY A 61 -11.32 10.69 -9.13
C GLY A 61 -9.97 10.26 -8.60
N ALA A 62 -9.88 9.18 -7.84
CA ALA A 62 -8.61 8.56 -7.51
C ALA A 62 -7.96 8.00 -8.78
N SER A 63 -6.68 8.33 -9.01
CA SER A 63 -5.88 7.80 -10.12
C SER A 63 -5.33 6.42 -9.82
N GLY A 64 -5.16 6.11 -8.54
CA GLY A 64 -4.77 4.80 -8.04
C GLY A 64 -5.34 4.57 -6.65
N VAL A 65 -5.35 3.31 -6.24
CA VAL A 65 -5.82 2.88 -4.92
C VAL A 65 -4.88 1.82 -4.37
N HIS A 66 -4.43 1.96 -3.13
CA HIS A 66 -3.69 0.89 -2.48
C HIS A 66 -4.56 0.13 -1.48
N PHE A 67 -4.32 -1.16 -1.41
CA PHE A 67 -4.88 -2.09 -0.44
C PHE A 67 -3.74 -2.77 0.32
N GLU A 68 -3.99 -3.19 1.56
CA GLU A 68 -3.01 -3.88 2.39
C GLU A 68 -3.53 -5.23 2.89
N ASP A 69 -2.62 -6.18 3.14
CA ASP A 69 -2.94 -7.58 3.48
C ASP A 69 -3.23 -7.83 4.97
N GLN A 70 -3.60 -6.77 5.71
CA GLN A 70 -4.04 -6.88 7.09
C GLN A 70 -5.53 -7.30 7.21
N LEU A 71 -5.89 -7.90 8.34
CA LEU A 71 -7.28 -8.11 8.72
C LEU A 71 -7.96 -6.76 9.00
N SER A 72 -9.04 -6.45 8.30
CA SER A 72 -9.71 -5.13 8.38
C SER A 72 -10.14 -4.74 9.80
N SER A 73 -10.62 -5.68 10.62
CA SER A 73 -11.05 -5.41 12.00
C SER A 73 -9.90 -5.12 12.96
N GLU A 74 -8.69 -5.63 12.65
CA GLU A 74 -7.50 -5.53 13.52
C GLU A 74 -6.38 -4.68 12.89
N LYS A 75 -6.72 -3.92 11.86
CA LYS A 75 -5.76 -3.11 11.11
C LYS A 75 -5.01 -2.13 12.00
N LYS A 76 -3.68 -2.13 11.88
CA LYS A 76 -2.76 -1.24 12.57
C LYS A 76 -2.02 -0.33 11.58
N CYS A 77 -1.65 0.85 12.02
CA CYS A 77 -0.79 1.75 11.25
C CYS A 77 0.57 1.09 10.96
N GLY A 78 1.20 1.50 9.84
CA GLY A 78 2.42 0.87 9.29
C GLY A 78 3.54 0.60 10.30
N HIS A 79 3.79 1.53 11.22
CA HIS A 79 4.86 1.42 12.24
C HIS A 79 4.39 0.87 13.59
N LEU A 80 3.14 0.44 13.71
CA LEU A 80 2.65 -0.20 14.93
C LEU A 80 2.81 -1.72 14.87
N GLY A 81 3.11 -2.32 16.04
CA GLY A 81 3.11 -3.77 16.19
C GLY A 81 1.69 -4.35 16.31
N GLY A 82 1.60 -5.69 16.34
CA GLY A 82 0.33 -6.40 16.51
C GLY A 82 -0.51 -6.53 15.25
N LYS A 83 0.09 -6.38 14.07
CA LYS A 83 -0.56 -6.59 12.78
C LYS A 83 -0.97 -8.04 12.60
N VAL A 84 -2.20 -8.25 12.10
CA VAL A 84 -2.76 -9.55 11.75
C VAL A 84 -2.94 -9.61 10.25
N LEU A 85 -2.28 -10.55 9.58
CA LEU A 85 -2.41 -10.75 8.14
C LEU A 85 -3.62 -11.65 7.82
N VAL A 86 -4.19 -11.45 6.65
CA VAL A 86 -5.08 -12.44 6.03
C VAL A 86 -4.25 -13.42 5.19
N PRO A 87 -4.75 -14.65 4.88
CA PRO A 87 -4.08 -15.56 3.96
C PRO A 87 -3.75 -14.89 2.63
N THR A 88 -2.61 -15.24 2.04
CA THR A 88 -2.16 -14.71 0.75
C THR A 88 -3.27 -14.78 -0.32
N SER A 89 -3.98 -15.92 -0.44
CA SER A 89 -5.08 -16.09 -1.38
C SER A 89 -6.30 -15.20 -1.10
N ASN A 90 -6.53 -14.83 0.15
CA ASN A 90 -7.62 -13.92 0.49
C ASN A 90 -7.30 -12.50 0.02
N PHE A 91 -6.07 -12.05 0.17
CA PHE A 91 -5.67 -10.73 -0.33
C PHE A 91 -5.64 -10.69 -1.87
N GLU A 92 -5.25 -11.78 -2.54
CA GLU A 92 -5.39 -11.89 -4.01
C GLU A 92 -6.84 -11.70 -4.46
N LYS A 93 -7.84 -12.20 -3.71
CA LYS A 93 -9.27 -11.95 -4.00
C LYS A 93 -9.64 -10.47 -3.86
N ILE A 94 -9.07 -9.77 -2.88
CA ILE A 94 -9.25 -8.32 -2.71
C ILE A 94 -8.72 -7.57 -3.93
N LEU A 95 -7.49 -7.87 -4.37
CA LEU A 95 -6.88 -7.23 -5.54
C LEU A 95 -7.65 -7.51 -6.84
N ASN A 96 -8.10 -8.77 -7.04
CA ASN A 96 -8.95 -9.13 -8.17
C ASN A 96 -10.28 -8.39 -8.16
N THR A 97 -10.87 -8.21 -7.00
CA THR A 97 -12.14 -7.49 -6.86
C THR A 97 -11.97 -6.00 -7.15
N ALA A 98 -10.86 -5.41 -6.70
CA ALA A 98 -10.52 -4.03 -7.03
C ALA A 98 -10.33 -3.86 -8.55
N ARG A 99 -9.63 -4.80 -9.21
CA ARG A 99 -9.47 -4.80 -10.68
C ARG A 99 -10.82 -4.93 -11.37
N LEU A 100 -11.68 -5.84 -10.93
CA LEU A 100 -13.03 -6.00 -11.49
C LEU A 100 -13.84 -4.70 -11.42
N ALA A 101 -13.78 -3.96 -10.32
CA ALA A 101 -14.47 -2.68 -10.19
C ALA A 101 -13.92 -1.64 -11.18
N SER A 102 -12.60 -1.59 -11.37
CA SER A 102 -11.93 -0.75 -12.38
C SER A 102 -12.40 -1.09 -13.80
N ASP A 103 -12.43 -2.38 -14.12
CA ASP A 103 -12.85 -2.89 -15.44
C ASP A 103 -14.34 -2.59 -15.70
N VAL A 104 -15.21 -2.82 -14.73
CA VAL A 104 -16.66 -2.54 -14.86
C VAL A 104 -16.93 -1.06 -15.10
N LEU A 105 -16.17 -0.17 -14.45
CA LEU A 105 -16.28 1.28 -14.68
C LEU A 105 -15.51 1.77 -15.91
N ASN A 106 -14.76 0.88 -16.56
CA ASN A 106 -13.90 1.21 -17.72
C ASN A 106 -12.93 2.38 -17.41
N VAL A 107 -12.33 2.39 -16.22
CA VAL A 107 -11.35 3.38 -15.80
C VAL A 107 -10.05 2.67 -15.44
N PRO A 108 -8.91 2.94 -16.12
CA PRO A 108 -7.64 2.26 -15.87
C PRO A 108 -6.98 2.76 -14.58
N THR A 109 -7.63 2.53 -13.44
CA THR A 109 -7.15 2.94 -12.13
C THR A 109 -5.99 2.05 -11.70
N VAL A 110 -4.90 2.66 -11.28
CA VAL A 110 -3.71 1.96 -10.77
C VAL A 110 -4.05 1.24 -9.46
N ILE A 111 -3.73 -0.04 -9.36
CA ILE A 111 -3.89 -0.84 -8.14
C ILE A 111 -2.52 -1.10 -7.54
N MET A 112 -2.34 -0.71 -6.28
CA MET A 112 -1.13 -0.94 -5.52
C MET A 112 -1.40 -1.95 -4.40
N ALA A 113 -0.63 -3.03 -4.38
CA ALA A 113 -0.67 -4.02 -3.32
C ALA A 113 0.40 -3.72 -2.28
N ARG A 114 -0.03 -3.44 -1.06
CA ARG A 114 0.85 -3.27 0.09
C ARG A 114 0.88 -4.58 0.89
N THR A 115 2.07 -5.00 1.30
CA THR A 115 2.22 -6.06 2.31
C THR A 115 2.79 -5.51 3.61
N ASP A 116 2.19 -5.89 4.70
CA ASP A 116 2.63 -5.58 6.06
C ASP A 116 3.40 -6.74 6.73
N ALA A 117 3.71 -7.78 5.95
CA ALA A 117 4.31 -9.03 6.44
C ALA A 117 5.69 -8.86 7.06
N ASN A 118 6.43 -7.77 6.74
CA ASN A 118 7.74 -7.51 7.34
C ASN A 118 7.65 -7.35 8.86
N ALA A 119 6.65 -6.65 9.36
CA ALA A 119 6.46 -6.41 10.79
C ALA A 119 5.38 -7.31 11.44
N ALA A 120 4.54 -7.98 10.65
CA ALA A 120 3.45 -8.80 11.17
C ALA A 120 3.94 -10.05 11.91
N LYS A 121 3.19 -10.43 12.95
CA LYS A 121 3.46 -11.62 13.76
C LYS A 121 2.26 -12.56 13.87
N LEU A 122 1.14 -12.20 13.25
CA LEU A 122 -0.11 -12.95 13.34
C LEU A 122 -0.72 -13.14 11.94
N LEU A 123 -1.42 -14.27 11.76
CA LEU A 123 -2.14 -14.66 10.56
C LEU A 123 -3.50 -15.23 10.97
N THR A 124 -4.56 -14.89 10.22
CA THR A 124 -5.93 -15.32 10.55
C THR A 124 -6.16 -16.82 10.32
N SER A 125 -5.52 -17.42 9.30
CA SER A 125 -5.74 -18.82 8.93
C SER A 125 -4.54 -19.38 8.15
N ASP A 126 -4.28 -20.66 8.28
CA ASP A 126 -3.21 -21.44 7.64
C ASP A 126 -3.64 -22.16 6.35
N ILE A 127 -4.72 -21.72 5.73
CA ILE A 127 -5.32 -22.38 4.56
C ILE A 127 -4.47 -22.25 3.28
N ASP A 128 -3.55 -21.29 3.22
CA ASP A 128 -2.71 -21.04 2.05
C ASP A 128 -1.32 -21.70 2.25
N GLU A 129 -0.95 -22.58 1.33
CA GLU A 129 0.32 -23.31 1.38
C GLU A 129 1.54 -22.36 1.37
N ARG A 130 1.41 -21.20 0.73
CA ARG A 130 2.49 -20.20 0.64
C ARG A 130 2.77 -19.50 1.96
N ASP A 131 1.81 -19.48 2.87
CA ASP A 131 1.95 -18.89 4.22
C ASP A 131 2.52 -19.90 5.23
N LYS A 132 2.37 -21.21 4.97
CA LYS A 132 2.81 -22.30 5.88
C LYS A 132 4.30 -22.24 6.28
N PRO A 133 5.26 -21.91 5.39
CA PRO A 133 6.67 -21.82 5.77
C PRO A 133 6.97 -20.78 6.87
N PHE A 134 6.05 -19.85 7.10
CA PHE A 134 6.22 -18.78 8.07
C PHE A 134 5.48 -19.04 9.39
N LEU A 135 4.72 -20.13 9.50
CA LEU A 135 4.03 -20.51 10.73
C LEU A 135 5.02 -20.98 11.80
N THR A 136 4.80 -20.57 13.06
CA THR A 136 5.60 -21.03 14.20
C THR A 136 5.04 -22.29 14.83
N GLY A 137 3.82 -22.70 14.49
CA GLY A 137 3.08 -23.78 15.13
C GLY A 137 2.27 -23.36 16.36
N GLU A 138 2.40 -22.11 16.80
CA GLU A 138 1.68 -21.56 17.94
C GLU A 138 0.43 -20.76 17.53
N ARG A 139 -0.50 -20.60 18.49
CA ARG A 139 -1.70 -19.76 18.33
C ARG A 139 -1.86 -18.81 19.50
N THR A 140 -2.57 -17.71 19.26
CA THR A 140 -3.04 -16.80 20.33
C THR A 140 -4.31 -17.33 20.97
N SER A 141 -4.70 -16.74 22.09
CA SER A 141 -5.98 -17.03 22.76
C SER A 141 -7.20 -16.71 21.90
N GLU A 142 -7.06 -15.71 21.01
CA GLU A 142 -8.09 -15.35 20.03
C GLU A 142 -8.14 -16.30 18.81
N GLY A 143 -7.20 -17.25 18.71
CA GLY A 143 -7.14 -18.23 17.64
C GLY A 143 -6.31 -17.85 16.43
N PHE A 144 -5.63 -16.71 16.41
CA PHE A 144 -4.70 -16.33 15.35
C PHE A 144 -3.47 -17.22 15.35
N PHE A 145 -2.96 -17.55 14.19
CA PHE A 145 -1.69 -18.25 14.05
C PHE A 145 -0.51 -17.29 14.25
N ARG A 146 0.50 -17.71 14.98
CA ARG A 146 1.75 -16.96 15.08
C ARG A 146 2.64 -17.24 13.87
N ILE A 147 3.23 -16.19 13.34
CA ILE A 147 4.15 -16.25 12.20
C ILE A 147 5.48 -15.57 12.54
N THR A 148 6.54 -16.00 11.85
CA THR A 148 7.86 -15.36 11.96
C THR A 148 7.85 -13.95 11.38
N GLY A 149 7.04 -13.72 10.33
CA GLY A 149 7.06 -12.47 9.56
C GLY A 149 8.42 -12.21 8.92
N GLY A 150 8.75 -10.93 8.74
CA GLY A 150 10.05 -10.49 8.22
C GLY A 150 10.10 -10.39 6.69
N LEU A 151 11.25 -9.95 6.19
CA LEU A 151 11.42 -9.61 4.79
C LEU A 151 11.16 -10.79 3.83
N ASP A 152 11.52 -12.01 4.21
CA ASP A 152 11.27 -13.20 3.37
C ASP A 152 9.78 -13.48 3.21
N CYS A 153 8.99 -13.28 4.28
CA CYS A 153 7.54 -13.35 4.22
C CYS A 153 6.96 -12.26 3.31
N ALA A 154 7.45 -11.02 3.46
CA ALA A 154 7.04 -9.90 2.61
C ALA A 154 7.39 -10.13 1.13
N ILE A 155 8.57 -10.70 0.83
CA ILE A 155 8.98 -11.04 -0.54
C ILE A 155 8.07 -12.11 -1.14
N ALA A 156 7.80 -13.20 -0.41
CA ALA A 156 6.93 -14.27 -0.87
C ALA A 156 5.52 -13.75 -1.23
N ARG A 157 4.96 -12.90 -0.38
CA ARG A 157 3.67 -12.24 -0.61
C ARG A 157 3.73 -11.23 -1.74
N GLY A 158 4.76 -10.39 -1.79
CA GLY A 158 4.95 -9.42 -2.88
C GLY A 158 5.01 -10.09 -4.26
N ILE A 159 5.70 -11.22 -4.39
CA ILE A 159 5.73 -12.03 -5.62
C ILE A 159 4.34 -12.57 -5.96
N ALA A 160 3.60 -13.06 -4.96
CA ALA A 160 2.24 -13.57 -5.16
C ALA A 160 1.28 -12.48 -5.67
N TYR A 161 1.37 -11.27 -5.10
CA TYR A 161 0.51 -10.14 -5.44
C TYR A 161 0.87 -9.47 -6.77
N ALA A 162 2.11 -9.60 -7.23
CA ALA A 162 2.63 -8.90 -8.40
C ALA A 162 1.84 -9.14 -9.68
N LYS A 163 1.18 -10.27 -9.85
CA LYS A 163 0.33 -10.53 -11.02
C LYS A 163 -1.05 -9.87 -10.96
N TYR A 164 -1.47 -9.39 -9.79
CA TYR A 164 -2.81 -8.80 -9.58
C TYR A 164 -2.78 -7.28 -9.40
N ALA A 165 -1.61 -6.70 -9.17
CA ALA A 165 -1.43 -5.27 -8.92
C ALA A 165 -0.43 -4.66 -9.89
N ASP A 166 -0.55 -3.35 -10.13
CA ASP A 166 0.35 -2.59 -10.98
C ASP A 166 1.65 -2.24 -10.23
N LEU A 167 1.53 -1.91 -8.94
CA LEU A 167 2.66 -1.61 -8.05
C LEU A 167 2.64 -2.53 -6.82
N ILE A 168 3.83 -2.83 -6.31
CA ILE A 168 4.01 -3.54 -5.04
C ILE A 168 4.73 -2.64 -4.05
N TRP A 169 4.25 -2.66 -2.81
CA TRP A 169 4.77 -1.89 -1.70
C TRP A 169 5.00 -2.82 -0.48
N CYS A 170 6.22 -2.86 0.03
CA CYS A 170 6.53 -3.46 1.32
C CYS A 170 6.54 -2.38 2.40
N GLU A 171 5.63 -2.47 3.36
CA GLU A 171 5.62 -1.53 4.48
C GLU A 171 6.79 -1.80 5.42
N THR A 172 7.46 -0.73 5.83
CA THR A 172 8.61 -0.76 6.75
C THR A 172 8.38 0.21 7.91
N ASP A 173 9.02 -0.04 9.04
CA ASP A 173 8.95 0.80 10.25
C ASP A 173 10.13 1.79 10.37
N LYS A 174 11.17 1.57 9.58
CA LYS A 174 12.40 2.38 9.52
C LYS A 174 12.96 2.36 8.10
N PRO A 175 13.75 3.38 7.73
CA PRO A 175 14.44 3.35 6.45
C PRO A 175 15.65 2.39 6.52
N ASP A 176 15.66 1.38 5.62
CA ASP A 176 16.77 0.44 5.47
C ASP A 176 16.97 0.16 3.97
N ILE A 177 18.06 0.69 3.43
CA ILE A 177 18.39 0.56 2.00
C ILE A 177 18.63 -0.90 1.61
N ASN A 178 19.21 -1.72 2.50
CA ASN A 178 19.51 -3.11 2.17
C ASN A 178 18.23 -3.94 2.13
N GLU A 179 17.28 -3.71 3.06
CA GLU A 179 15.95 -4.33 3.01
C GLU A 179 15.22 -3.91 1.74
N ALA A 180 15.17 -2.61 1.43
CA ALA A 180 14.49 -2.09 0.24
C ALA A 180 15.08 -2.68 -1.04
N LYS A 181 16.41 -2.73 -1.16
CA LYS A 181 17.09 -3.32 -2.31
C LYS A 181 16.83 -4.81 -2.42
N ARG A 182 16.95 -5.57 -1.33
CA ARG A 182 16.69 -7.03 -1.33
C ARG A 182 15.26 -7.33 -1.74
N PHE A 183 14.28 -6.56 -1.26
CA PHE A 183 12.89 -6.70 -1.69
C PHE A 183 12.73 -6.41 -3.18
N ALA A 184 13.28 -5.28 -3.65
CA ALA A 184 13.21 -4.87 -5.04
C ALA A 184 13.85 -5.91 -5.98
N ASP A 185 15.05 -6.37 -5.67
CA ASP A 185 15.78 -7.36 -6.46
C ASP A 185 15.00 -8.68 -6.56
N ALA A 186 14.39 -9.13 -5.46
CA ALA A 186 13.58 -10.35 -5.44
C ALA A 186 12.32 -10.24 -6.31
N ILE A 187 11.58 -9.13 -6.24
CA ILE A 187 10.41 -8.89 -7.09
C ILE A 187 10.84 -8.77 -8.56
N LYS A 188 11.86 -7.95 -8.86
CA LYS A 188 12.35 -7.72 -10.22
C LYS A 188 12.93 -8.97 -10.89
N LYS A 189 13.45 -9.91 -10.13
CA LYS A 189 13.92 -11.20 -10.64
C LYS A 189 12.80 -12.02 -11.27
N VAL A 190 11.58 -11.94 -10.74
CA VAL A 190 10.40 -12.68 -11.22
C VAL A 190 9.58 -11.84 -12.19
N TYR A 191 9.45 -10.53 -11.90
CA TYR A 191 8.65 -9.56 -12.65
C TYR A 191 9.51 -8.32 -12.95
N PRO A 192 10.39 -8.35 -13.99
CA PRO A 192 11.33 -7.26 -14.28
C PRO A 192 10.68 -5.88 -14.43
N GLU A 193 9.50 -5.84 -15.06
CA GLU A 193 8.77 -4.59 -15.34
C GLU A 193 7.89 -4.11 -14.17
N LYS A 194 7.78 -4.88 -13.07
CA LYS A 194 6.88 -4.53 -11.98
C LYS A 194 7.35 -3.23 -11.31
N MET A 195 6.45 -2.27 -11.21
CA MET A 195 6.69 -1.04 -10.47
C MET A 195 6.65 -1.30 -8.96
N LEU A 196 7.45 -0.54 -8.23
CA LEU A 196 7.55 -0.63 -6.77
C LEU A 196 7.28 0.73 -6.14
N ALA A 197 6.75 0.73 -4.93
CA ALA A 197 6.57 1.91 -4.11
C ALA A 197 7.28 1.75 -2.77
N TYR A 198 7.71 2.87 -2.21
CA TYR A 198 8.34 2.93 -0.89
C TYR A 198 7.70 4.05 -0.06
N ASN A 199 7.55 3.82 1.24
CA ASN A 199 7.03 4.82 2.16
C ASN A 199 8.18 5.70 2.69
N CYS A 200 8.30 6.91 2.15
CA CYS A 200 9.20 7.93 2.68
C CYS A 200 8.54 8.71 3.82
N SER A 201 8.16 8.01 4.90
CA SER A 201 7.45 8.64 6.01
C SER A 201 8.28 9.73 6.69
N PRO A 202 7.72 10.94 6.92
CA PRO A 202 8.39 11.96 7.71
C PRO A 202 8.53 11.58 9.19
N SER A 203 7.80 10.55 9.66
CA SER A 203 7.92 10.03 11.03
C SER A 203 9.15 9.13 11.22
N PHE A 204 9.79 8.69 10.13
CA PHE A 204 11.05 7.98 10.21
C PHE A 204 12.16 8.92 10.70
N ASN A 205 12.95 8.46 11.65
CA ASN A 205 14.14 9.19 12.04
C ASN A 205 15.29 8.86 11.06
N TRP A 206 15.21 9.48 9.87
CA TRP A 206 16.13 9.23 8.74
C TRP A 206 17.59 9.34 9.14
N LYS A 207 17.98 10.42 9.83
CA LYS A 207 19.36 10.67 10.26
C LYS A 207 19.90 9.71 11.32
N LYS A 208 19.02 8.96 11.99
CA LYS A 208 19.41 7.91 12.93
C LYS A 208 19.88 6.64 12.20
N HIS A 209 19.36 6.40 11.00
CA HIS A 209 19.51 5.14 10.27
C HIS A 209 20.36 5.28 9.02
N LEU A 210 20.39 6.46 8.42
CA LEU A 210 21.07 6.74 7.14
C LEU A 210 21.96 7.97 7.27
N ASP A 211 23.06 8.01 6.53
CA ASP A 211 23.88 9.22 6.36
C ASP A 211 23.30 10.19 5.31
N ASP A 212 23.84 11.40 5.24
CA ASP A 212 23.30 12.43 4.36
C ASP A 212 23.41 12.06 2.86
N SER A 213 24.38 11.25 2.46
CA SER A 213 24.52 10.77 1.09
C SER A 213 23.48 9.71 0.74
N GLN A 214 23.13 8.87 1.70
CA GLN A 214 22.09 7.85 1.57
C GLN A 214 20.68 8.45 1.56
N ILE A 215 20.48 9.56 2.28
CA ILE A 215 19.20 10.29 2.31
C ILE A 215 18.97 11.05 0.99
N ALA A 216 20.05 11.52 0.35
CA ALA A 216 19.97 12.29 -0.90
C ALA A 216 19.75 11.43 -2.15
N ASN A 217 20.04 10.12 -2.09
CA ASN A 217 19.85 9.14 -3.16
C ASN A 217 18.52 8.41 -3.06
#